data_c69a81cf5881231fc129bb1531fffccf
#
_entry.id   c69a81cf5881231fc129bb1531fffccf
#
_cell.length_a   1.000
_cell.length_b   1.000
_cell.length_c   1.000
_cell.angle_alpha   90.00
_cell.angle_beta   90.00
_cell.angle_gamma   90.00
#
_symmetry.space_group_name_H-M   'P 1'
#
loop_
_entity.id
_entity.type
_entity.pdbx_description
1 polymer ?
#
loop_
_entity_poly.entity_id
_entity_poly.type
_entity_poly.pdbx_seq_one_letter_code
_entity_poly.pdbx_strand_id
1 'polypeptide(L)'
;MPQVFGTIDECVDATLARVGHHIVLGLPLGIGKPNLVANEFYRRAARDPSLRLTILTALSLTRPQASGDLARRLLEPVVERVFADYPELDYVLAAKAGTLPPNIEVIEFFFEPGAWLGVDAAQQHYLSANYTHVA
;
A
#
# COMPACT_ATOMS: atom_id res chain seq x y z
N MET A 1 2.25 -28.63 -2.11
CA MET A 1 0.88 -28.28 -1.73
C MET A 1 0.85 -26.83 -1.25
N PRO A 2 -0.20 -26.06 -1.53
CA PRO A 2 -0.33 -24.73 -0.95
C PRO A 2 -0.41 -24.82 0.58
N GLN A 3 0.31 -23.92 1.25
CA GLN A 3 0.29 -23.83 2.71
C GLN A 3 -0.82 -22.86 3.12
N VAL A 4 -1.63 -23.24 4.09
CA VAL A 4 -2.73 -22.43 4.62
C VAL A 4 -2.34 -22.00 6.04
N PHE A 5 -2.53 -20.72 6.35
CA PHE A 5 -2.23 -20.13 7.66
C PHE A 5 -3.51 -19.71 8.37
N GLY A 6 -3.54 -19.79 9.68
CA GLY A 6 -4.66 -19.36 10.50
C GLY A 6 -4.73 -17.84 10.70
N THR A 7 -3.57 -17.17 10.63
CA THR A 7 -3.45 -15.72 10.85
C THR A 7 -2.55 -15.07 9.80
N ILE A 8 -2.65 -13.74 9.67
CA ILE A 8 -1.77 -12.95 8.80
C ILE A 8 -0.34 -12.96 9.34
N ASP A 9 -0.17 -12.87 10.64
CA ASP A 9 1.14 -12.90 11.31
C ASP A 9 1.89 -14.20 10.96
N GLU A 10 1.25 -15.36 11.09
CA GLU A 10 1.82 -16.66 10.72
C GLU A 10 2.23 -16.70 9.25
N CYS A 11 1.41 -16.14 8.36
CA CYS A 11 1.69 -16.07 6.93
C CYS A 11 2.93 -15.22 6.65
N VAL A 12 3.02 -14.04 7.28
CA VAL A 12 4.14 -13.11 7.12
C VAL A 12 5.41 -13.72 7.72
N ASP A 13 5.35 -14.30 8.93
CA ASP A 13 6.49 -14.97 9.56
C ASP A 13 7.05 -16.10 8.70
N ALA A 14 6.18 -16.97 8.17
CA ALA A 14 6.58 -18.05 7.28
C ALA A 14 7.19 -17.53 5.97
N THR A 15 6.69 -16.40 5.46
CA THR A 15 7.23 -15.76 4.26
C THR A 15 8.62 -15.19 4.54
N LEU A 16 8.80 -14.45 5.63
CA LEU A 16 10.08 -13.88 6.04
C LEU A 16 11.13 -14.97 6.27
N ALA A 17 10.75 -16.06 6.95
CA ALA A 17 11.63 -17.21 7.17
C ALA A 17 12.10 -17.84 5.85
N ARG A 18 11.30 -17.78 4.79
CA ARG A 18 11.61 -18.38 3.49
C ARG A 18 12.34 -17.45 2.53
N VAL A 19 11.97 -16.17 2.50
CA VAL A 19 12.49 -15.17 1.56
C VAL A 19 13.69 -14.43 2.14
N GLY A 20 13.77 -14.31 3.47
CA GLY A 20 14.82 -13.58 4.17
C GLY A 20 14.50 -12.09 4.33
N HIS A 21 15.55 -11.29 4.49
CA HIS A 21 15.44 -9.88 4.88
C HIS A 21 15.25 -8.90 3.71
N HIS A 22 15.21 -9.38 2.47
CA HIS A 22 15.04 -8.56 1.28
C HIS A 22 13.75 -8.95 0.55
N ILE A 23 12.71 -8.15 0.70
CA ILE A 23 11.38 -8.47 0.24
C ILE A 23 10.99 -7.51 -0.87
N VAL A 24 10.55 -8.06 -2.00
CA VAL A 24 9.86 -7.33 -3.07
C VAL A 24 8.42 -7.81 -3.08
N LEU A 25 7.52 -6.93 -2.65
CA LEU A 25 6.10 -7.22 -2.52
C LEU A 25 5.34 -6.62 -3.71
N GLY A 26 4.97 -7.47 -4.67
CA GLY A 26 4.09 -7.09 -5.78
C GLY A 26 2.62 -7.08 -5.32
N LEU A 27 1.94 -5.94 -5.48
CA LEU A 27 0.53 -5.80 -5.12
C LEU A 27 -0.32 -5.45 -6.34
N PRO A 28 -1.55 -6.00 -6.45
CA PRO A 28 -2.48 -5.61 -7.50
C PRO A 28 -2.92 -4.16 -7.34
N LEU A 29 -3.57 -3.61 -8.37
CA LEU A 29 -4.05 -2.22 -8.32
C LEU A 29 -5.39 -2.09 -7.55
N GLY A 30 -5.65 -0.88 -7.08
CA GLY A 30 -6.94 -0.46 -6.55
C GLY A 30 -7.39 -1.25 -5.32
N ILE A 31 -8.70 -1.49 -5.24
CA ILE A 31 -9.34 -2.17 -4.09
C ILE A 31 -9.06 -3.67 -4.02
N GLY A 32 -8.44 -4.25 -5.03
CA GLY A 32 -8.04 -5.67 -5.04
C GLY A 32 -6.78 -5.98 -4.22
N LYS A 33 -6.16 -4.98 -3.58
CA LYS A 33 -4.99 -5.18 -2.73
C LYS A 33 -5.34 -5.93 -1.45
N PRO A 34 -4.49 -6.88 -1.02
CA PRO A 34 -4.61 -7.50 0.30
C PRO A 34 -4.07 -6.57 1.40
N ASN A 35 -4.81 -5.49 1.69
CA ASN A 35 -4.34 -4.39 2.55
C ASN A 35 -3.82 -4.85 3.91
N LEU A 36 -4.50 -5.81 4.54
CA LEU A 36 -4.08 -6.33 5.85
C LEU A 36 -2.70 -7.01 5.79
N VAL A 37 -2.45 -7.79 4.75
CA VAL A 37 -1.15 -8.45 4.54
C VAL A 37 -0.07 -7.43 4.20
N ALA A 38 -0.38 -6.48 3.31
CA ALA A 38 0.54 -5.40 2.95
C ALA A 38 0.93 -4.55 4.17
N ASN A 39 -0.05 -4.21 5.01
CA ASN A 39 0.17 -3.46 6.25
C ASN A 39 1.05 -4.25 7.24
N GLU A 40 0.88 -5.57 7.33
CA GLU A 40 1.71 -6.36 8.25
C GLU A 40 3.17 -6.42 7.76
N PHE A 41 3.42 -6.62 6.46
CA PHE A 41 4.79 -6.50 5.92
C PHE A 41 5.39 -5.12 6.19
N TYR A 42 4.62 -4.06 5.97
CA TYR A 42 5.05 -2.69 6.27
C TYR A 42 5.41 -2.53 7.75
N ARG A 43 4.55 -2.98 8.66
CA ARG A 43 4.79 -2.85 10.12
C ARG A 43 6.04 -3.62 10.58
N ARG A 44 6.28 -4.82 10.01
CA ARG A 44 7.50 -5.59 10.29
C ARG A 44 8.74 -4.83 9.84
N ALA A 45 8.76 -4.33 8.61
CA ALA A 45 9.88 -3.56 8.08
C ALA A 45 10.07 -2.22 8.82
N ALA A 46 9.00 -1.54 9.23
CA ALA A 46 9.08 -0.31 9.98
C ALA A 46 9.65 -0.50 11.41
N ARG A 47 9.47 -1.68 12.00
CA ARG A 47 10.02 -2.02 13.32
C ARG A 47 11.43 -2.60 13.27
N ASP A 48 11.82 -3.19 12.16
CA ASP A 48 13.11 -3.84 11.96
C ASP A 48 13.85 -3.24 10.76
N PRO A 49 14.81 -2.31 10.98
CA PRO A 49 15.57 -1.70 9.90
C PRO A 49 16.44 -2.67 9.09
N SER A 50 16.66 -3.90 9.57
CA SER A 50 17.37 -4.94 8.83
C SER A 50 16.53 -5.55 7.71
N LEU A 51 15.20 -5.41 7.76
CA LEU A 51 14.29 -5.80 6.70
C LEU A 51 14.22 -4.69 5.64
N ARG A 52 14.57 -5.02 4.40
CA ARG A 52 14.33 -4.13 3.26
C ARG A 52 13.06 -4.54 2.56
N LEU A 53 12.13 -3.60 2.44
CA LEU A 53 10.84 -3.82 1.79
C LEU A 53 10.70 -2.89 0.58
N THR A 54 10.59 -3.47 -0.61
CA THR A 54 10.18 -2.75 -1.82
C THR A 54 8.75 -3.16 -2.17
N ILE A 55 7.83 -2.21 -2.21
CA ILE A 55 6.45 -2.43 -2.64
C ILE A 55 6.33 -1.98 -4.09
N LEU A 56 6.04 -2.91 -4.99
CA LEU A 56 5.75 -2.62 -6.39
C LEU A 56 4.24 -2.71 -6.62
N THR A 57 3.63 -1.60 -7.02
CA THR A 57 2.17 -1.52 -7.10
C THR A 57 1.68 -0.45 -8.09
N ALA A 58 0.38 -0.30 -8.16
CA ALA A 58 -0.29 0.78 -8.87
C ALA A 58 -1.60 1.14 -8.17
N LEU A 59 -2.03 2.37 -8.31
CA LEU A 59 -3.30 2.89 -7.81
C LEU A 59 -3.56 2.51 -6.34
N SER A 60 -2.71 3.01 -5.46
CA SER A 60 -2.91 2.88 -4.02
C SER A 60 -3.99 3.87 -3.57
N LEU A 61 -5.17 3.33 -3.32
CA LEU A 61 -6.34 4.12 -2.93
C LEU A 61 -6.30 4.45 -1.43
N THR A 62 -6.78 5.64 -1.12
CA THR A 62 -7.15 6.05 0.24
C THR A 62 -8.65 6.25 0.31
N ARG A 63 -9.22 6.21 1.51
CA ARG A 63 -10.64 6.53 1.70
C ARG A 63 -10.93 7.94 1.19
N PRO A 64 -11.89 8.11 0.27
CA PRO A 64 -12.22 9.43 -0.27
C PRO A 64 -12.65 10.40 0.83
N GLN A 65 -12.13 11.62 0.76
CA GLN A 65 -12.49 12.71 1.68
C GLN A 65 -13.17 13.83 0.91
N ALA A 66 -14.30 14.31 1.44
CA ALA A 66 -15.04 15.39 0.84
C ALA A 66 -14.54 16.74 1.35
N SER A 67 -14.23 17.66 0.44
CA SER A 67 -13.93 19.06 0.74
C SER A 67 -15.20 19.91 0.65
N GLY A 68 -15.92 20.06 1.78
CA GLY A 68 -17.11 20.92 1.87
C GLY A 68 -18.43 20.15 2.08
N ASP A 69 -19.45 20.87 2.52
CA ASP A 69 -20.71 20.26 2.98
C ASP A 69 -21.51 19.57 1.88
N LEU A 70 -21.57 20.15 0.68
CA LEU A 70 -22.30 19.56 -0.43
C LEU A 70 -21.62 18.26 -0.91
N ALA A 71 -20.30 18.31 -1.06
CA ALA A 71 -19.51 17.15 -1.46
C ALA A 71 -19.61 16.04 -0.39
N ARG A 72 -19.63 16.39 0.90
CA ARG A 72 -19.80 15.44 2.00
C ARG A 72 -21.15 14.73 1.93
N ARG A 73 -22.24 15.47 1.79
CA ARG A 73 -23.59 14.88 1.69
C ARG A 73 -23.74 13.89 0.53
N LEU A 74 -23.04 14.14 -0.59
CA LEU A 74 -23.06 13.25 -1.75
C LEU A 74 -22.15 12.04 -1.55
N LEU A 75 -20.95 12.26 -1.01
CA LEU A 75 -19.90 11.25 -0.96
C LEU A 75 -20.03 10.32 0.26
N GLU A 76 -20.49 10.84 1.40
CA GLU A 76 -20.58 10.10 2.66
C GLU A 76 -21.35 8.78 2.56
N PRO A 77 -22.56 8.73 1.94
CA PRO A 77 -23.27 7.45 1.78
C PRO A 77 -22.54 6.43 0.91
N VAL A 78 -21.75 6.91 -0.08
CA VAL A 78 -20.93 6.05 -0.95
C VAL A 78 -19.73 5.52 -0.17
N VAL A 79 -19.05 6.40 0.57
CA VAL A 79 -17.89 6.03 1.40
C VAL A 79 -18.28 5.04 2.48
N GLU A 80 -19.38 5.26 3.17
CA GLU A 80 -19.90 4.33 4.19
C GLU A 80 -20.25 2.95 3.60
N ARG A 81 -20.77 2.92 2.38
CA ARG A 81 -21.16 1.66 1.73
C ARG A 81 -19.99 0.88 1.15
N VAL A 82 -19.00 1.58 0.56
CA VAL A 82 -17.91 0.98 -0.20
C VAL A 82 -16.64 0.85 0.63
N PHE A 83 -16.40 1.77 1.54
CA PHE A 83 -15.16 1.89 2.31
C PHE A 83 -15.35 1.72 3.82
N ALA A 84 -16.54 1.28 4.31
CA ALA A 84 -16.80 1.12 5.75
C ALA A 84 -15.70 0.32 6.44
N ASP A 85 -15.42 -0.86 5.91
CA ASP A 85 -14.43 -1.81 6.45
C ASP A 85 -13.11 -1.80 5.66
N TYR A 86 -12.88 -0.77 4.81
CA TYR A 86 -11.65 -0.68 4.03
C TYR A 86 -10.48 -0.29 4.93
N PRO A 87 -9.51 -1.19 5.18
CA PRO A 87 -8.33 -0.85 5.95
C PRO A 87 -7.42 0.06 5.11
N GLU A 88 -7.06 1.20 5.64
CA GLU A 88 -6.10 2.10 4.99
C GLU A 88 -4.75 1.38 4.80
N LEU A 89 -4.01 1.80 3.79
CA LEU A 89 -2.67 1.30 3.53
C LEU A 89 -1.65 2.12 4.34
N ASP A 90 -1.05 1.51 5.34
CA ASP A 90 -0.12 2.17 6.27
C ASP A 90 1.05 2.84 5.53
N TYR A 91 1.59 2.19 4.48
CA TYR A 91 2.67 2.76 3.67
C TYR A 91 2.24 4.00 2.88
N VAL A 92 0.97 4.07 2.46
CA VAL A 92 0.44 5.24 1.74
C VAL A 92 0.34 6.43 2.68
N LEU A 93 -0.19 6.19 3.89
CA LEU A 93 -0.28 7.24 4.92
C LEU A 93 1.10 7.77 5.29
N ALA A 94 2.07 6.87 5.48
CA ALA A 94 3.45 7.25 5.78
C ALA A 94 4.12 8.01 4.63
N ALA A 95 3.93 7.58 3.39
CA ALA A 95 4.49 8.26 2.21
C ALA A 95 3.92 9.68 2.07
N LYS A 96 2.60 9.84 2.21
CA LYS A 96 1.94 11.15 2.16
C LYS A 96 2.34 12.07 3.31
N ALA A 97 2.63 11.51 4.49
CA ALA A 97 3.13 12.25 5.65
C ALA A 97 4.63 12.55 5.60
N GLY A 98 5.38 12.02 4.63
CA GLY A 98 6.84 12.15 4.58
C GLY A 98 7.58 11.39 5.70
N THR A 99 6.96 10.35 6.25
CA THR A 99 7.49 9.55 7.38
C THR A 99 7.83 8.12 6.99
N LEU A 100 7.95 7.84 5.69
CA LEU A 100 8.30 6.51 5.21
C LEU A 100 9.71 6.12 5.71
N PRO A 101 9.87 4.97 6.37
CA PRO A 101 11.17 4.52 6.85
C PRO A 101 12.17 4.32 5.69
N PRO A 102 13.47 4.61 5.87
CA PRO A 102 14.47 4.57 4.80
C PRO A 102 14.76 3.17 4.23
N ASN A 103 14.37 2.13 4.95
CA ASN A 103 14.46 0.73 4.51
C ASN A 103 13.21 0.26 3.74
N ILE A 104 12.24 1.15 3.53
CA ILE A 104 10.99 0.86 2.80
C ILE A 104 10.92 1.76 1.57
N GLU A 105 10.76 1.14 0.41
CA GLU A 105 10.60 1.79 -0.89
C GLU A 105 9.23 1.44 -1.47
N VAL A 106 8.53 2.43 -2.03
CA VAL A 106 7.24 2.23 -2.71
C VAL A 106 7.37 2.71 -4.14
N ILE A 107 7.26 1.79 -5.08
CA ILE A 107 7.33 2.05 -6.51
C ILE A 107 5.92 1.90 -7.09
N GLU A 108 5.37 2.98 -7.60
CA GLU A 108 4.06 2.95 -8.28
C GLU A 108 4.22 3.29 -9.76
N PHE A 109 3.54 2.55 -10.63
CA PHE A 109 3.51 2.81 -12.06
C PHE A 109 2.21 3.48 -12.54
N PHE A 110 1.24 3.67 -11.66
CA PHE A 110 0.01 4.41 -11.94
C PHE A 110 -0.55 5.03 -10.66
N PHE A 111 -0.76 6.35 -10.67
CA PHE A 111 -1.32 7.12 -9.56
C PHE A 111 -2.73 7.62 -9.88
N GLU A 112 -3.52 7.82 -8.85
CA GLU A 112 -4.72 8.63 -8.94
C GLU A 112 -4.34 10.07 -9.33
N PRO A 113 -4.88 10.62 -10.43
CA PRO A 113 -4.53 11.96 -10.88
C PRO A 113 -4.72 13.01 -9.79
N GLY A 114 -3.67 13.78 -9.52
CA GLY A 114 -3.68 14.85 -8.54
C GLY A 114 -3.49 14.44 -7.07
N ALA A 115 -3.72 13.19 -6.71
CA ALA A 115 -3.70 12.75 -5.31
C ALA A 115 -2.30 12.70 -4.68
N TRP A 116 -1.25 12.68 -5.53
CA TRP A 116 0.14 12.52 -5.12
C TRP A 116 1.04 13.70 -5.47
N LEU A 117 0.43 14.82 -5.84
CA LEU A 117 1.17 16.06 -6.10
C LEU A 117 1.85 16.54 -4.81
N GLY A 118 3.15 16.83 -4.90
CA GLY A 118 3.95 17.28 -3.75
C GLY A 118 4.35 16.17 -2.76
N VAL A 119 4.14 14.90 -3.09
CA VAL A 119 4.65 13.77 -2.29
C VAL A 119 6.00 13.34 -2.86
N ASP A 120 7.10 13.68 -2.18
CA ASP A 120 8.47 13.44 -2.66
C ASP A 120 8.74 11.96 -2.97
N ALA A 121 8.29 11.05 -2.10
CA ALA A 121 8.45 9.61 -2.31
C ALA A 121 7.82 9.14 -3.63
N ALA A 122 6.65 9.68 -3.99
CA ALA A 122 5.99 9.37 -5.25
C ALA A 122 6.72 9.97 -6.46
N GLN A 123 7.29 11.17 -6.32
CA GLN A 123 8.06 11.81 -7.40
C GLN A 123 9.38 11.09 -7.68
N GLN A 124 10.02 10.55 -6.65
CA GLN A 124 11.32 9.88 -6.76
C GLN A 124 11.21 8.44 -7.25
N HIS A 125 10.11 7.75 -6.95
CA HIS A 125 9.94 6.32 -7.19
C HIS A 125 8.81 5.97 -8.17
N TYR A 126 8.40 6.93 -9.02
CA TYR A 126 7.45 6.66 -10.09
C TYR A 126 8.12 5.86 -11.22
N LEU A 127 7.51 4.76 -11.60
CA LEU A 127 7.93 3.95 -12.75
C LEU A 127 6.97 4.17 -13.91
N SER A 128 7.46 4.77 -15.00
CA SER A 128 6.68 4.91 -16.25
C SER A 128 6.55 3.56 -16.95
N ALA A 129 5.55 2.79 -16.57
CA ALA A 129 5.29 1.45 -17.09
C ALA A 129 3.79 1.17 -17.20
N ASN A 130 3.47 0.06 -17.83
CA ASN A 130 2.12 -0.50 -17.85
C ASN A 130 2.17 -1.98 -17.43
N TYR A 131 1.03 -2.63 -17.32
CA TYR A 131 0.94 -4.01 -16.88
C TYR A 131 1.78 -4.99 -17.70
N THR A 132 1.89 -4.78 -19.00
CA THR A 132 2.70 -5.66 -19.87
C THR A 132 4.19 -5.52 -19.65
N HIS A 133 4.64 -4.41 -19.03
CA HIS A 133 6.04 -4.20 -18.68
C HIS A 133 6.39 -4.70 -17.27
N VAL A 134 5.38 -4.86 -16.40
CA VAL A 134 5.57 -5.17 -14.97
C VAL A 134 5.25 -6.64 -14.66
N ALA A 135 4.45 -7.28 -15.51
CA ALA A 135 4.19 -8.71 -15.43
C ALA A 135 5.37 -9.50 -16.00
#